data_4ae731f5ed96352e91fa550ef8edb3df
#
_entry.id   4ae731f5ed96352e91fa550ef8edb3df
#
_cell.length_a   1.000
_cell.length_b   1.000
_cell.length_c   1.000
_cell.angle_alpha   90.00
_cell.angle_beta   90.00
_cell.angle_gamma   90.00
#
_symmetry.space_group_name_H-M   'P 1'
#
loop_
_entity.id
_entity.type
_entity.pdbx_description
1 polymer ?
#
loop_
_entity_poly.entity_id
_entity_poly.type
_entity_poly.pdbx_seq_one_letter_code
_entity_poly.pdbx_strand_id
1 'polypeptide(L)' 'MARLRPLSVEEAPEETRALLAAAERRFGEPSVPAGIQARCPPILEAGRALGAAPGLSGTLPAELRSLVCVRVAQIVTCPF' A
#
# COMPACT_ATOMS: atom_id res chain seq x y z
N MET A 1 -5.57 -2.06 -15.39
CA MET A 1 -4.94 -0.76 -15.74
C MET A 1 -5.52 0.36 -14.89
N ALA A 2 -4.67 1.17 -14.30
CA ALA A 2 -5.13 2.29 -13.49
C ALA A 2 -5.62 3.43 -14.38
N ARG A 3 -6.74 4.05 -14.00
CA ARG A 3 -7.29 5.20 -14.72
C ARG A 3 -6.60 6.50 -14.35
N LEU A 4 -5.97 6.54 -13.19
CA LEU A 4 -5.18 7.67 -12.73
C LEU A 4 -3.71 7.30 -12.77
N ARG A 5 -2.89 8.26 -13.19
CA ARG A 5 -1.45 8.05 -13.16
C ARG A 5 -0.96 8.13 -11.71
N PRO A 6 -0.18 7.15 -11.23
CA PRO A 6 0.41 7.25 -9.91
C PRO A 6 1.42 8.40 -9.87
N LEU A 7 1.49 9.10 -8.75
CA LEU A 7 2.48 10.15 -8.55
C LEU A 7 3.82 9.55 -8.15
N SER A 8 4.90 10.13 -8.64
CA SER A 8 6.24 9.79 -8.16
C SER A 8 6.50 10.50 -6.83
N VAL A 9 7.58 10.12 -6.15
CA VAL A 9 7.99 10.78 -4.89
C VAL A 9 8.17 12.28 -5.10
N GLU A 10 8.79 12.66 -6.22
CA GLU A 10 9.07 14.06 -6.54
C GLU A 10 7.82 14.87 -6.84
N GLU A 11 6.82 14.23 -7.46
CA GLU A 11 5.56 14.89 -7.83
C GLU A 11 4.58 15.00 -6.68
N ALA A 12 4.75 14.17 -5.64
CA ALA A 12 3.79 14.07 -4.55
C ALA A 12 3.84 15.28 -3.63
N PRO A 13 2.73 15.61 -2.94
CA PRO A 13 2.76 16.59 -1.86
C PRO A 13 3.82 16.22 -0.83
N GLU A 14 4.47 17.22 -0.27
CA GLU A 14 5.58 17.01 0.68
C GLU A 14 5.19 16.06 1.82
N GLU A 15 4.00 16.19 2.33
CA GLU A 15 3.50 15.39 3.46
C GLU A 15 3.36 13.91 3.15
N THR A 16 3.28 13.53 1.86
CA THR A 16 3.16 12.12 1.44
C THR A 16 4.46 11.52 0.97
N ARG A 17 5.51 12.32 0.78
CA ARG A 17 6.78 11.84 0.21
C ARG A 17 7.44 10.75 1.05
N ALA A 18 7.43 10.91 2.37
CA ALA A 18 8.01 9.91 3.26
C ALA A 18 7.29 8.56 3.15
N LEU A 19 5.97 8.60 3.06
CA LEU A 19 5.16 7.39 2.92
C LEU A 19 5.38 6.70 1.58
N LEU A 20 5.46 7.47 0.49
CA LEU A 20 5.75 6.93 -0.84
C LEU A 20 7.15 6.33 -0.89
N ALA A 21 8.14 7.01 -0.33
CA ALA A 21 9.50 6.51 -0.30
C ALA A 21 9.60 5.21 0.52
N ALA A 22 8.86 5.11 1.62
CA ALA A 22 8.82 3.89 2.42
C ALA A 22 8.21 2.73 1.65
N ALA A 23 7.12 2.97 0.90
CA ALA A 23 6.48 1.94 0.08
C ALA A 23 7.43 1.48 -1.04
N GLU A 24 8.13 2.40 -1.68
CA GLU A 24 9.09 2.07 -2.73
C GLU A 24 10.23 1.22 -2.18
N ARG A 25 10.76 1.56 -1.01
CA ARG A 25 11.80 0.76 -0.37
C ARG A 25 11.33 -0.65 -0.03
N ARG A 26 10.08 -0.79 0.41
CA ARG A 26 9.53 -2.08 0.81
C ARG A 26 9.40 -3.03 -0.39
N PHE A 27 8.96 -2.51 -1.53
CA PHE A 27 8.68 -3.35 -2.71
C PHE A 27 9.81 -3.33 -3.75
N GLY A 28 10.80 -2.46 -3.59
CA GLY A 28 11.91 -2.34 -4.53
C GLY A 28 11.58 -1.58 -5.80
N GLU A 29 10.35 -1.08 -5.92
CA GLU A 29 9.89 -0.30 -7.07
C GLU A 29 8.75 0.61 -6.63
N PRO A 30 8.43 1.65 -7.41
CA PRO A 30 7.34 2.55 -7.06
C PRO A 30 6.01 1.81 -6.93
N SER A 31 5.27 2.11 -5.86
CA SER A 31 3.97 1.50 -5.60
C SER A 31 2.88 2.23 -6.37
N VAL A 32 2.18 1.54 -7.27
CA VAL A 32 1.07 2.12 -8.03
C VAL A 32 -0.08 2.52 -7.10
N PRO A 33 -0.56 1.65 -6.18
CA PRO A 33 -1.65 2.05 -5.28
C PRO A 33 -1.30 3.27 -4.41
N ALA A 34 -0.10 3.28 -3.82
CA ALA A 34 0.33 4.40 -2.98
C ALA A 34 0.47 5.68 -3.79
N GLY A 35 0.98 5.59 -5.02
CA GLY A 35 1.13 6.74 -5.90
C GLY A 35 -0.21 7.38 -6.28
N ILE A 36 -1.25 6.56 -6.45
CA ILE A 36 -2.59 7.05 -6.73
C ILE A 36 -3.20 7.69 -5.47
N GLN A 37 -3.07 7.03 -4.33
CA GLN A 37 -3.59 7.55 -3.05
C GLN A 37 -2.90 8.84 -2.62
N ALA A 38 -1.66 9.07 -3.04
CA ALA A 38 -0.91 10.27 -2.70
C ALA A 38 -1.55 11.56 -3.26
N ARG A 39 -2.48 11.44 -4.20
CA ARG A 39 -3.23 12.59 -4.69
C ARG A 39 -4.13 13.19 -3.62
N CYS A 40 -4.47 12.41 -2.60
CA CYS A 40 -5.22 12.87 -1.44
C CYS A 40 -4.49 12.37 -0.19
N PRO A 41 -3.64 13.20 0.44
CA PRO A 41 -2.82 12.76 1.58
C PRO A 41 -3.58 12.07 2.71
N PRO A 42 -4.75 12.56 3.15
CA PRO A 42 -5.50 11.85 4.19
C PRO A 42 -5.89 10.43 3.80
N ILE A 43 -6.17 10.18 2.52
CA ILE A 43 -6.51 8.83 2.05
C ILE A 43 -5.29 7.91 2.14
N LEU A 44 -4.12 8.40 1.74
CA LEU A 44 -2.89 7.61 1.84
C LEU A 44 -2.58 7.25 3.29
N GLU A 45 -2.67 8.22 4.20
CA GLU A 45 -2.41 7.98 5.61
C GLU A 45 -3.39 6.97 6.21
N ALA A 46 -4.69 7.17 5.96
CA ALA A 46 -5.72 6.27 6.47
C ALA A 46 -5.60 4.86 5.90
N GLY A 47 -5.26 4.75 4.61
CA GLY A 47 -5.05 3.46 3.96
C GLY A 47 -3.88 2.70 4.56
N ARG A 48 -2.80 3.39 4.88
CA ARG A 48 -1.64 2.76 5.51
C ARG A 48 -1.97 2.30 6.93
N ALA A 49 -2.70 3.11 7.69
CA ALA A 49 -3.14 2.74 9.03
C ALA A 49 -4.03 1.50 9.00
N LEU A 50 -4.97 1.45 8.07
CA LEU A 50 -5.85 0.30 7.89
C LEU A 50 -5.04 -0.94 7.51
N GLY A 51 -4.07 -0.82 6.62
CA GLY A 51 -3.22 -1.93 6.20
C GLY A 51 -2.35 -2.48 7.33
N ALA A 52 -1.95 -1.63 8.27
CA ALA A 52 -1.15 -2.04 9.42
C ALA A 52 -1.99 -2.63 10.57
N ALA A 53 -3.28 -2.32 10.62
CA ALA A 53 -4.13 -2.70 11.72
C ALA A 53 -4.18 -4.21 12.03
N PRO A 54 -4.25 -5.11 11.04
CA PRO A 54 -4.24 -6.55 11.34
C PRO A 54 -2.99 -7.00 12.10
N GLY A 55 -1.83 -6.43 11.76
CA GLY A 55 -0.59 -6.74 12.46
C GLY A 55 -0.59 -6.18 13.89
N LEU A 56 -1.12 -4.98 14.07
CA LEU A 56 -1.18 -4.33 15.37
C LEU A 56 -2.17 -5.01 16.32
N SER A 57 -3.20 -5.67 15.78
CA SER A 57 -4.20 -6.36 16.61
C SER A 57 -3.61 -7.56 17.34
N GLY A 58 -2.54 -8.17 16.80
CA GLY A 58 -1.92 -9.33 17.41
C GLY A 58 -2.77 -10.60 17.39
N THR A 59 -3.89 -10.59 16.67
CA THR A 59 -4.83 -11.71 16.63
C THR A 59 -4.31 -12.88 15.79
N LEU A 60 -3.63 -12.57 14.68
CA LEU A 60 -3.10 -13.60 13.78
C LEU A 60 -1.59 -13.47 13.65
N PRO A 61 -0.87 -14.62 13.60
CA PRO A 61 0.55 -14.59 13.26
C PRO A 61 0.76 -13.98 11.86
N ALA A 62 1.88 -13.28 11.66
CA ALA A 62 2.18 -12.64 10.40
C ALA A 62 2.20 -13.63 9.23
N GLU A 63 2.74 -14.84 9.47
CA GLU A 63 2.81 -15.87 8.44
C GLU A 63 1.43 -16.32 7.97
N LEU A 64 0.52 -16.54 8.91
CA LEU A 64 -0.85 -16.94 8.59
C LEU A 64 -1.56 -15.82 7.84
N ARG A 65 -1.38 -14.59 8.27
CA ARG A 65 -1.96 -13.43 7.60
C ARG A 65 -1.49 -13.33 6.16
N SER A 66 -0.19 -13.53 5.93
CA SER A 66 0.37 -13.50 4.57
C SER A 66 -0.19 -14.61 3.71
N LEU A 67 -0.34 -15.83 4.24
CA LEU A 67 -0.91 -16.95 3.52
C LEU A 67 -2.38 -16.68 3.13
N VAL A 68 -3.15 -16.11 4.04
CA VAL A 68 -4.55 -15.75 3.75
C VAL A 68 -4.60 -14.71 2.64
N CYS A 69 -3.76 -13.69 2.68
CA CYS A 69 -3.71 -12.66 1.66
C CYS A 69 -3.35 -13.24 0.28
N VAL A 70 -2.36 -14.13 0.23
CA VAL A 70 -1.96 -14.79 -1.02
C VAL A 70 -3.13 -15.63 -1.58
N ARG A 71 -3.80 -16.38 -0.71
CA ARG A 71 -4.92 -17.21 -1.15
C ARG A 71 -6.07 -16.37 -1.69
N VAL A 72 -6.41 -15.27 -1.02
CA VAL A 72 -7.44 -14.36 -1.49
C VAL A 72 -7.05 -13.78 -2.86
N ALA A 73 -5.80 -13.36 -3.01
CA ALA A 73 -5.30 -12.83 -4.26
C ALA A 73 -5.43 -13.85 -5.41
N GLN A 74 -5.16 -15.13 -5.12
CA GLN A 74 -5.33 -16.20 -6.11
C GLN A 74 -6.79 -16.35 -6.53
N ILE A 75 -7.71 -16.31 -5.57
CA ILE A 75 -9.14 -16.49 -5.84
C ILE A 75 -9.68 -15.33 -6.68
N VAL A 76 -9.28 -14.11 -6.39
CA VAL A 76 -9.76 -12.92 -7.11
C VAL A 76 -8.89 -12.52 -8.30
N THR A 77 -7.86 -13.31 -8.60
CA THR A 77 -6.91 -13.07 -9.69
C THR A 77 -6.26 -11.68 -9.63
N CYS A 78 -5.87 -11.26 -8.42
CA CYS A 78 -5.20 -9.99 -8.20
C CYS A 78 -3.76 -10.06 -8.71
N PRO A 79 -3.31 -9.14 -9.60
CA PRO A 79 -1.94 -9.15 -10.10
C PRO A 79 -0.92 -8.56 -9.11
N PHE A 80 -1.39 -7.94 -8.04
CA PHE A 80 -0.55 -7.32 -7.02
C PHE A 80 -0.46 -8.18 -5.77
#